data_680a04190d801f41d50c9163628c7ed2
#
_entry.id   680a04190d801f41d50c9163628c7ed2
#
_cell.length_a   1.000
_cell.length_b   1.000
_cell.length_c   1.000
_cell.angle_alpha   90.00
_cell.angle_beta   90.00
_cell.angle_gamma   90.00
#
_symmetry.space_group_name_H-M   'P 1'
#
loop_
_entity.id
_entity.type
_entity.pdbx_description
1 polymer ?
#
loop_
_entity_poly.entity_id
_entity_poly.type
_entity_poly.pdbx_seq_one_letter_code
_entity_poly.pdbx_strand_id
1 'polypeptide(L)'
;LPEIDGAPADIPRPGRFTHQAECCGVLVSIEPGSSCARFTAAVIRGVTVRPSPPWLRERLEAIGQRSINNVVDATNYVMFELGQPLHAYDFARLAGPSISARKALPGERLVTLDGVDRALGAELTVIADAAGPVGIAGVMGGQGSEVSAGTTDLQAVPEALRRCIQVLLATAGGRLDGASVDCWPEPAGPPRIFLRTTRVAQVLGVELPVHVIEQSLVAIGATLVAKPAEHRLAVEVPGWRPDIREEIDLIEEIARIYGFGAFPDQLRPFRVGNQVDAPIHVVSGQLRQALAAEGLLETMLLPLGPATGESEVPVLNPLSAEHGFLRARLTPGLIRQVEANWANQVRDVRLFEIGTVFAPGNPGDRPAEATHAAVVLTGAREPAHWTDGGRAADCDRWDLKGLFERAVSLAIPGASVQVEGNGWVAHDPAGREVGRAGPLAADAPPWAAPLFGLEVEVDPAPRAVRRFRPLPTTPAATRDLALLVPEPVPIESVLKAIREFAGGLLERVDVTDEYRGPELPGGRRSVTVHLVFRGRERTLRDDDVEPVVQRILSKLGQSLDVTLRTN
;
A
#
# COMPACT_ATOMS: atom_id res chain seq x y z
N LEU A 1 -28.53 10.22 -25.22
CA LEU A 1 -27.91 9.12 -25.98
C LEU A 1 -27.92 9.49 -27.47
N PRO A 2 -26.81 9.29 -28.22
CA PRO A 2 -26.81 9.59 -29.66
C PRO A 2 -27.85 8.73 -30.40
N GLU A 3 -28.60 9.34 -31.27
CA GLU A 3 -29.48 8.60 -32.19
C GLU A 3 -28.65 7.70 -33.12
N ILE A 4 -29.08 6.47 -33.28
CA ILE A 4 -28.48 5.53 -34.23
C ILE A 4 -29.36 5.50 -35.46
N ASP A 5 -28.80 5.96 -36.55
CA ASP A 5 -29.50 5.96 -37.85
C ASP A 5 -29.98 4.55 -38.20
N GLY A 6 -31.28 4.42 -38.56
CA GLY A 6 -31.90 3.16 -38.94
C GLY A 6 -32.33 2.24 -37.78
N ALA A 7 -32.18 2.66 -36.52
CA ALA A 7 -32.68 1.87 -35.39
C ALA A 7 -34.21 2.00 -35.26
N PRO A 8 -34.95 0.89 -35.00
CA PRO A 8 -36.40 0.95 -34.79
C PRO A 8 -36.71 1.84 -33.57
N ALA A 9 -37.65 2.79 -33.75
CA ALA A 9 -38.03 3.72 -32.67
C ALA A 9 -38.84 3.03 -31.56
N ASP A 10 -39.47 1.91 -31.84
CA ASP A 10 -40.43 1.27 -30.96
C ASP A 10 -40.06 -0.20 -30.73
N ILE A 11 -39.27 -0.45 -29.67
CA ILE A 11 -39.01 -1.80 -29.17
C ILE A 11 -39.99 -2.03 -28.03
N PRO A 12 -40.84 -3.07 -28.10
CA PRO A 12 -41.83 -3.36 -27.06
C PRO A 12 -41.17 -3.46 -25.68
N ARG A 13 -41.76 -2.78 -24.67
CA ARG A 13 -41.33 -2.96 -23.28
C ARG A 13 -41.68 -4.37 -22.83
N PRO A 14 -40.78 -5.08 -22.13
CA PRO A 14 -41.06 -6.39 -21.60
C PRO A 14 -42.23 -6.35 -20.62
N GLY A 15 -43.08 -7.38 -20.67
CA GLY A 15 -44.09 -7.61 -19.63
C GLY A 15 -43.41 -7.88 -18.30
N ARG A 16 -44.10 -7.62 -17.17
CA ARG A 16 -43.57 -7.95 -15.82
C ARG A 16 -43.83 -9.42 -15.53
N PHE A 17 -42.78 -10.13 -15.21
CA PHE A 17 -42.84 -11.53 -14.81
C PHE A 17 -42.16 -11.68 -13.44
N THR A 18 -42.53 -12.67 -12.66
CA THR A 18 -41.99 -12.86 -11.30
C THR A 18 -40.63 -13.58 -11.35
N HIS A 19 -40.62 -14.89 -11.30
CA HIS A 19 -39.40 -15.69 -11.27
C HIS A 19 -39.03 -16.30 -12.62
N GLN A 20 -39.99 -16.44 -13.51
CA GLN A 20 -39.81 -17.06 -14.84
C GLN A 20 -40.73 -16.46 -15.90
N ALA A 21 -40.26 -16.51 -17.14
CA ALA A 21 -41.02 -16.09 -18.32
C ALA A 21 -40.54 -16.86 -19.56
N GLU A 22 -41.38 -16.96 -20.56
CA GLU A 22 -41.05 -17.63 -21.82
C GLU A 22 -40.78 -16.60 -22.91
N CYS A 23 -39.66 -16.77 -23.62
CA CYS A 23 -39.28 -15.99 -24.79
C CYS A 23 -38.99 -16.91 -25.97
N CYS A 24 -39.87 -16.88 -26.99
CA CYS A 24 -39.69 -17.64 -28.24
C CYS A 24 -39.37 -19.13 -28.03
N GLY A 25 -40.08 -19.77 -27.10
CA GLY A 25 -39.89 -21.18 -26.75
C GLY A 25 -38.75 -21.48 -25.79
N VAL A 26 -38.12 -20.42 -25.24
CA VAL A 26 -37.08 -20.56 -24.18
C VAL A 26 -37.61 -20.06 -22.85
N LEU A 27 -37.56 -20.90 -21.83
CA LEU A 27 -37.88 -20.51 -20.47
C LEU A 27 -36.70 -19.75 -19.85
N VAL A 28 -36.94 -18.50 -19.48
CA VAL A 28 -35.98 -17.63 -18.77
C VAL A 28 -36.37 -17.59 -17.30
N SER A 29 -35.43 -17.86 -16.38
CA SER A 29 -35.76 -17.92 -14.95
C SER A 29 -34.65 -17.38 -14.06
N ILE A 30 -35.04 -16.96 -12.85
CA ILE A 30 -34.15 -16.68 -11.73
C ILE A 30 -34.44 -17.69 -10.64
N GLU A 31 -33.45 -18.50 -10.31
CA GLU A 31 -33.59 -19.48 -9.21
C GLU A 31 -33.43 -18.81 -7.85
N PRO A 32 -34.18 -19.29 -6.82
CA PRO A 32 -34.04 -18.79 -5.45
C PRO A 32 -32.59 -18.94 -4.94
N GLY A 33 -32.14 -17.92 -4.21
CA GLY A 33 -30.78 -17.89 -3.65
C GLY A 33 -29.69 -17.41 -4.61
N SER A 34 -29.98 -17.19 -5.90
CA SER A 34 -29.04 -16.50 -6.80
C SER A 34 -28.89 -15.04 -6.40
N SER A 35 -27.74 -14.43 -6.73
CA SER A 35 -27.53 -12.99 -6.51
C SER A 35 -28.09 -12.13 -7.64
N CYS A 36 -28.87 -12.72 -8.54
CA CYS A 36 -29.49 -12.04 -9.67
C CYS A 36 -30.85 -11.47 -9.27
N ALA A 37 -30.93 -10.15 -9.13
CA ALA A 37 -32.21 -9.50 -8.75
C ALA A 37 -33.16 -9.34 -9.93
N ARG A 38 -32.65 -9.29 -11.16
CA ARG A 38 -33.44 -9.09 -12.38
C ARG A 38 -32.72 -9.72 -13.56
N PHE A 39 -33.41 -10.50 -14.36
CA PHE A 39 -32.86 -11.16 -15.54
C PHE A 39 -33.80 -11.00 -16.72
N THR A 40 -33.28 -10.48 -17.80
CA THR A 40 -34.09 -10.23 -19.01
C THR A 40 -33.42 -10.80 -20.23
N ALA A 41 -34.25 -11.11 -21.21
CA ALA A 41 -33.82 -11.76 -22.42
C ALA A 41 -34.60 -11.34 -23.64
N ALA A 42 -33.98 -11.38 -24.79
CA ALA A 42 -34.61 -11.21 -26.11
C ALA A 42 -33.94 -12.11 -27.14
N VAL A 43 -34.69 -12.57 -28.13
CA VAL A 43 -34.16 -13.35 -29.24
C VAL A 43 -34.14 -12.47 -30.47
N ILE A 44 -32.98 -12.38 -31.13
CA ILE A 44 -32.83 -11.67 -32.41
C ILE A 44 -32.43 -12.70 -33.45
N ARG A 45 -33.20 -12.81 -34.54
CA ARG A 45 -32.96 -13.78 -35.61
C ARG A 45 -32.45 -13.13 -36.89
N GLY A 46 -31.65 -13.87 -37.62
CA GLY A 46 -31.13 -13.46 -38.91
C GLY A 46 -30.04 -12.40 -38.82
N VAL A 47 -29.25 -12.39 -37.75
CA VAL A 47 -28.08 -11.51 -37.61
C VAL A 47 -26.95 -11.95 -38.55
N THR A 48 -26.14 -11.00 -39.00
CA THR A 48 -24.91 -11.27 -39.73
C THR A 48 -23.71 -10.79 -38.94
N VAL A 49 -22.91 -11.72 -38.44
CA VAL A 49 -21.67 -11.41 -37.70
C VAL A 49 -20.59 -10.96 -38.68
N ARG A 50 -20.07 -9.77 -38.49
CA ARG A 50 -19.03 -9.14 -39.33
C ARG A 50 -18.20 -8.17 -38.49
N PRO A 51 -17.06 -7.64 -39.00
CA PRO A 51 -16.35 -6.55 -38.35
C PRO A 51 -17.26 -5.36 -38.04
N SER A 52 -17.05 -4.75 -36.89
CA SER A 52 -17.85 -3.60 -36.45
C SER A 52 -17.68 -2.39 -37.37
N PRO A 53 -18.72 -1.59 -37.56
CA PRO A 53 -18.62 -0.35 -38.32
C PRO A 53 -17.63 0.61 -37.62
N PRO A 54 -16.98 1.52 -38.38
CA PRO A 54 -15.94 2.40 -37.85
C PRO A 54 -16.32 3.15 -36.56
N TRP A 55 -17.52 3.72 -36.51
CA TRP A 55 -18.00 4.49 -35.35
C TRP A 55 -18.06 3.67 -34.07
N LEU A 56 -18.43 2.38 -34.16
CA LEU A 56 -18.52 1.49 -32.99
C LEU A 56 -17.13 1.04 -32.55
N ARG A 57 -16.29 0.65 -33.50
CA ARG A 57 -14.90 0.26 -33.24
C ARG A 57 -14.09 1.40 -32.62
N GLU A 58 -14.11 2.58 -33.24
CA GLU A 58 -13.31 3.73 -32.77
C GLU A 58 -13.68 4.17 -31.35
N ARG A 59 -14.96 4.11 -31.01
CA ARG A 59 -15.40 4.43 -29.63
C ARG A 59 -14.93 3.44 -28.61
N LEU A 60 -14.94 2.14 -28.93
CA LEU A 60 -14.42 1.11 -28.03
C LEU A 60 -12.89 1.21 -27.90
N GLU A 61 -12.19 1.39 -29.00
CA GLU A 61 -10.74 1.56 -29.03
C GLU A 61 -10.31 2.81 -28.24
N ALA A 62 -11.06 3.91 -28.30
CA ALA A 62 -10.79 5.13 -27.56
C ALA A 62 -10.83 4.96 -26.04
N ILE A 63 -11.57 3.97 -25.54
CA ILE A 63 -11.59 3.60 -24.10
C ILE A 63 -10.69 2.40 -23.80
N GLY A 64 -9.81 2.01 -24.70
CA GLY A 64 -8.85 0.92 -24.53
C GLY A 64 -9.44 -0.49 -24.73
N GLN A 65 -10.66 -0.62 -25.28
CA GLN A 65 -11.27 -1.91 -25.56
C GLN A 65 -10.93 -2.37 -26.98
N ARG A 66 -10.59 -3.65 -27.12
CA ARG A 66 -10.36 -4.26 -28.43
C ARG A 66 -11.69 -4.56 -29.13
N SER A 67 -11.84 -4.11 -30.36
CA SER A 67 -12.97 -4.50 -31.22
C SER A 67 -12.82 -5.97 -31.65
N ILE A 68 -13.92 -6.74 -31.58
CA ILE A 68 -13.98 -8.17 -31.90
C ILE A 68 -14.88 -8.39 -33.13
N ASN A 69 -16.15 -8.14 -32.97
CA ASN A 69 -17.14 -8.19 -34.05
C ASN A 69 -18.37 -7.33 -33.66
N ASN A 70 -19.23 -7.04 -34.66
CA ASN A 70 -20.38 -6.15 -34.48
C ASN A 70 -21.40 -6.59 -33.43
N VAL A 71 -21.41 -7.85 -33.02
CA VAL A 71 -22.32 -8.38 -31.99
C VAL A 71 -21.69 -8.20 -30.59
N VAL A 72 -20.47 -8.69 -30.41
CA VAL A 72 -19.75 -8.55 -29.13
C VAL A 72 -19.50 -7.08 -28.83
N ASP A 73 -19.13 -6.31 -29.82
CA ASP A 73 -18.86 -4.89 -29.67
C ASP A 73 -20.14 -4.10 -29.34
N ALA A 74 -21.30 -4.50 -29.83
CA ALA A 74 -22.57 -3.90 -29.45
C ALA A 74 -22.90 -4.12 -27.99
N THR A 75 -22.65 -5.32 -27.45
CA THR A 75 -22.86 -5.61 -26.02
C THR A 75 -21.87 -4.84 -25.15
N ASN A 76 -20.58 -4.81 -25.53
CA ASN A 76 -19.54 -4.06 -24.83
C ASN A 76 -19.83 -2.54 -24.88
N TYR A 77 -20.19 -2.00 -26.03
CA TYR A 77 -20.52 -0.59 -26.18
C TYR A 77 -21.64 -0.17 -25.22
N VAL A 78 -22.73 -0.93 -25.19
CA VAL A 78 -23.87 -0.61 -24.31
C VAL A 78 -23.54 -0.83 -22.84
N MET A 79 -22.71 -1.82 -22.53
CA MET A 79 -22.21 -2.01 -21.17
C MET A 79 -21.43 -0.77 -20.69
N PHE A 80 -20.56 -0.20 -21.50
CA PHE A 80 -19.83 1.02 -21.16
C PHE A 80 -20.69 2.29 -21.20
N GLU A 81 -21.72 2.31 -22.08
CA GLU A 81 -22.65 3.45 -22.17
C GLU A 81 -23.60 3.53 -20.97
N LEU A 82 -24.08 2.39 -20.44
CA LEU A 82 -25.12 2.31 -19.41
C LEU A 82 -24.70 1.63 -18.10
N GLY A 83 -23.47 1.14 -18.01
CA GLY A 83 -22.97 0.49 -16.80
C GLY A 83 -23.62 -0.87 -16.48
N GLN A 84 -24.28 -1.53 -17.45
CA GLN A 84 -24.97 -2.80 -17.26
C GLN A 84 -24.30 -3.92 -18.04
N PRO A 85 -23.88 -5.03 -17.39
CA PRO A 85 -23.32 -6.17 -18.08
C PRO A 85 -24.32 -6.79 -19.05
N LEU A 86 -23.87 -7.03 -20.27
CA LEU A 86 -24.64 -7.66 -21.34
C LEU A 86 -23.85 -8.82 -21.91
N HIS A 87 -24.52 -9.88 -22.29
CA HIS A 87 -23.91 -10.97 -23.04
C HIS A 87 -24.82 -11.46 -24.16
N ALA A 88 -24.21 -11.83 -25.27
CA ALA A 88 -24.89 -12.43 -26.41
C ALA A 88 -24.49 -13.90 -26.50
N TYR A 89 -25.49 -14.77 -26.56
CA TYR A 89 -25.30 -16.21 -26.69
C TYR A 89 -25.70 -16.64 -28.11
N ASP A 90 -24.95 -17.55 -28.71
CA ASP A 90 -25.39 -18.26 -29.92
C ASP A 90 -26.56 -19.18 -29.57
N PHE A 91 -27.75 -18.83 -30.02
CA PHE A 91 -28.98 -19.56 -29.71
C PHE A 91 -28.92 -21.03 -30.12
N ALA A 92 -28.25 -21.36 -31.21
CA ALA A 92 -28.09 -22.74 -31.68
C ALA A 92 -27.17 -23.59 -30.82
N ARG A 93 -26.35 -22.96 -29.97
CA ARG A 93 -25.41 -23.65 -29.05
C ARG A 93 -25.94 -23.82 -27.66
N LEU A 94 -27.08 -23.23 -27.32
CA LEU A 94 -27.70 -23.42 -26.01
C LEU A 94 -28.38 -24.79 -25.95
N ALA A 95 -28.13 -25.52 -24.89
CA ALA A 95 -28.72 -26.83 -24.66
C ALA A 95 -30.12 -26.71 -24.05
N GLY A 96 -31.13 -27.20 -24.76
CA GLY A 96 -32.52 -27.26 -24.30
C GLY A 96 -33.24 -25.91 -24.31
N PRO A 97 -34.52 -25.88 -23.93
CA PRO A 97 -35.38 -24.71 -24.05
C PRO A 97 -35.36 -23.85 -22.76
N SER A 98 -34.25 -23.76 -22.03
CA SER A 98 -34.18 -22.97 -20.79
C SER A 98 -32.85 -22.30 -20.59
N ILE A 99 -32.91 -21.11 -20.00
CA ILE A 99 -31.76 -20.39 -19.51
C ILE A 99 -32.08 -19.79 -18.13
N SER A 100 -31.24 -20.03 -17.15
CA SER A 100 -31.49 -19.62 -15.78
C SER A 100 -30.31 -18.89 -15.14
N ALA A 101 -30.59 -17.93 -14.27
CA ALA A 101 -29.64 -17.38 -13.35
C ALA A 101 -29.74 -18.13 -12.03
N ARG A 102 -28.70 -18.89 -11.65
CA ARG A 102 -28.69 -19.74 -10.45
C ARG A 102 -27.33 -19.73 -9.74
N LYS A 103 -27.29 -20.25 -8.54
CA LYS A 103 -26.01 -20.59 -7.89
C LYS A 103 -25.31 -21.72 -8.65
N ALA A 104 -23.98 -21.67 -8.65
CA ALA A 104 -23.19 -22.79 -9.15
C ALA A 104 -23.38 -24.02 -8.27
N LEU A 105 -23.46 -25.21 -8.90
CA LEU A 105 -23.55 -26.48 -8.17
C LEU A 105 -22.15 -26.95 -7.76
N PRO A 106 -22.03 -27.71 -6.65
CA PRO A 106 -20.75 -28.25 -6.23
C PRO A 106 -20.07 -29.08 -7.33
N GLY A 107 -18.82 -28.74 -7.64
CA GLY A 107 -18.01 -29.42 -8.65
C GLY A 107 -18.22 -28.93 -10.09
N GLU A 108 -19.09 -27.97 -10.33
CA GLU A 108 -19.23 -27.38 -11.67
C GLU A 108 -17.96 -26.66 -12.11
N ARG A 109 -17.69 -26.75 -13.39
CA ARG A 109 -16.56 -26.08 -14.07
C ARG A 109 -17.06 -25.37 -15.33
N LEU A 110 -16.36 -24.32 -15.70
CA LEU A 110 -16.65 -23.56 -16.91
C LEU A 110 -15.34 -23.14 -17.58
N VAL A 111 -15.20 -23.47 -18.87
CA VAL A 111 -14.17 -22.87 -19.70
C VAL A 111 -14.66 -21.49 -20.14
N THR A 112 -14.04 -20.45 -19.65
CA THR A 112 -14.39 -19.05 -19.93
C THR A 112 -13.81 -18.59 -21.27
N LEU A 113 -14.26 -17.44 -21.79
CA LEU A 113 -13.85 -16.89 -23.09
C LEU A 113 -12.34 -16.68 -23.25
N ASP A 114 -11.61 -16.56 -22.15
CA ASP A 114 -10.14 -16.48 -22.10
C ASP A 114 -9.45 -17.86 -22.18
N GLY A 115 -10.22 -18.93 -22.39
CA GLY A 115 -9.72 -20.30 -22.49
C GLY A 115 -9.33 -20.96 -21.16
N VAL A 116 -9.58 -20.32 -20.03
CA VAL A 116 -9.25 -20.85 -18.72
C VAL A 116 -10.38 -21.72 -18.18
N ASP A 117 -10.06 -22.95 -17.79
CA ASP A 117 -11.01 -23.87 -17.12
C ASP A 117 -11.08 -23.51 -15.62
N ARG A 118 -12.22 -23.00 -15.19
CA ARG A 118 -12.46 -22.49 -13.84
C ARG A 118 -13.37 -23.44 -13.07
N ALA A 119 -12.93 -23.81 -11.86
CA ALA A 119 -13.82 -24.42 -10.87
C ALA A 119 -14.72 -23.33 -10.28
N LEU A 120 -16.03 -23.59 -10.24
CA LEU A 120 -17.03 -22.62 -9.78
C LEU A 120 -17.35 -22.86 -8.30
N GLY A 121 -17.15 -21.85 -7.46
CA GLY A 121 -17.57 -21.88 -6.06
C GLY A 121 -19.09 -21.78 -5.94
N ALA A 122 -19.66 -22.45 -4.95
CA ALA A 122 -21.11 -22.49 -4.72
C ALA A 122 -21.73 -21.10 -4.40
N GLU A 123 -20.91 -20.12 -4.04
CA GLU A 123 -21.31 -18.72 -3.81
C GLU A 123 -21.52 -17.93 -5.11
N LEU A 124 -20.95 -18.39 -6.23
CA LEU A 124 -21.06 -17.72 -7.51
C LEU A 124 -22.45 -17.87 -8.11
N THR A 125 -22.93 -16.81 -8.76
CA THR A 125 -24.11 -16.89 -9.61
C THR A 125 -23.66 -17.12 -11.04
N VAL A 126 -24.24 -18.12 -11.69
CA VAL A 126 -23.98 -18.49 -13.07
C VAL A 126 -25.23 -18.30 -13.92
N ILE A 127 -25.03 -18.06 -15.19
CA ILE A 127 -26.05 -18.25 -16.22
C ILE A 127 -25.89 -19.69 -16.72
N ALA A 128 -26.95 -20.45 -16.70
CA ALA A 128 -26.93 -21.86 -17.06
C ALA A 128 -28.06 -22.22 -18.04
N ASP A 129 -27.78 -23.10 -18.97
CA ASP A 129 -28.77 -23.78 -19.80
C ASP A 129 -29.12 -25.16 -19.23
N ALA A 130 -29.78 -26.02 -20.01
CA ALA A 130 -30.16 -27.36 -19.54
C ALA A 130 -28.97 -28.30 -19.34
N ALA A 131 -27.80 -28.04 -19.92
CA ALA A 131 -26.61 -28.87 -19.80
C ALA A 131 -25.68 -28.40 -18.67
N GLY A 132 -25.71 -27.11 -18.29
CA GLY A 132 -24.82 -26.58 -17.26
C GLY A 132 -24.52 -25.09 -17.40
N PRO A 133 -23.47 -24.58 -16.72
CA PRO A 133 -23.12 -23.16 -16.75
C PRO A 133 -22.60 -22.75 -18.14
N VAL A 134 -23.17 -21.68 -18.69
CA VAL A 134 -22.78 -21.05 -19.96
C VAL A 134 -22.11 -19.67 -19.74
N GLY A 135 -22.07 -19.19 -18.49
CA GLY A 135 -21.39 -17.96 -18.14
C GLY A 135 -21.39 -17.70 -16.62
N ILE A 136 -20.41 -16.94 -16.15
CA ILE A 136 -20.40 -16.36 -14.81
C ILE A 136 -21.18 -15.06 -14.87
N ALA A 137 -22.27 -14.96 -14.13
CA ALA A 137 -23.20 -13.84 -14.21
C ALA A 137 -22.51 -12.50 -13.93
N GLY A 138 -22.60 -11.56 -14.85
CA GLY A 138 -22.03 -10.21 -14.74
C GLY A 138 -20.51 -10.15 -14.85
N VAL A 139 -19.82 -11.27 -15.11
CA VAL A 139 -18.35 -11.34 -15.15
C VAL A 139 -17.83 -11.76 -16.51
N MET A 140 -18.12 -13.00 -16.95
CA MET A 140 -17.55 -13.53 -18.19
C MET A 140 -18.40 -14.68 -18.76
N GLY A 141 -18.60 -14.68 -20.09
CA GLY A 141 -19.25 -15.77 -20.80
C GLY A 141 -18.40 -17.03 -20.91
N GLY A 142 -19.06 -18.15 -21.18
CA GLY A 142 -18.42 -19.44 -21.47
C GLY A 142 -18.05 -19.57 -22.95
N GLN A 143 -16.95 -20.25 -23.23
CA GLN A 143 -16.45 -20.48 -24.59
C GLN A 143 -17.44 -21.34 -25.42
N GLY A 144 -18.16 -22.27 -24.78
CA GLY A 144 -19.09 -23.17 -25.45
C GLY A 144 -20.28 -22.48 -26.13
N SER A 145 -20.74 -21.34 -25.61
CA SER A 145 -21.88 -20.55 -26.08
C SER A 145 -21.48 -19.24 -26.77
N GLU A 146 -20.20 -19.09 -27.11
CA GLU A 146 -19.64 -17.89 -27.74
C GLU A 146 -20.22 -17.63 -29.13
N VAL A 147 -20.45 -16.34 -29.43
CA VAL A 147 -20.85 -15.85 -30.73
C VAL A 147 -19.72 -16.01 -31.73
N SER A 148 -19.98 -16.66 -32.84
CA SER A 148 -19.05 -16.93 -33.94
C SER A 148 -19.54 -16.35 -35.26
N ALA A 149 -18.74 -16.43 -36.32
CA ALA A 149 -19.13 -15.98 -37.65
C ALA A 149 -20.39 -16.72 -38.20
N GLY A 150 -20.72 -17.89 -37.65
CA GLY A 150 -21.91 -18.67 -38.03
C GLY A 150 -23.15 -18.40 -37.18
N THR A 151 -23.09 -17.53 -36.19
CA THR A 151 -24.20 -17.22 -35.27
C THR A 151 -25.27 -16.39 -35.98
N THR A 152 -26.52 -16.82 -35.87
CA THR A 152 -27.68 -16.17 -36.51
C THR A 152 -28.71 -15.60 -35.52
N ASP A 153 -28.68 -15.97 -34.23
CA ASP A 153 -29.69 -15.63 -33.23
C ASP A 153 -29.10 -15.35 -31.84
N LEU A 154 -29.60 -14.32 -31.09
CA LEU A 154 -28.99 -13.77 -29.85
C LEU A 154 -29.95 -13.39 -28.69
N GLN A 155 -29.46 -13.22 -27.44
CA GLN A 155 -30.23 -12.88 -26.23
C GLN A 155 -29.52 -11.89 -25.22
N ALA A 156 -30.24 -10.92 -24.56
CA ALA A 156 -29.71 -9.86 -23.65
C ALA A 156 -30.67 -9.03 -22.69
N VAL A 157 -30.24 -8.13 -21.75
CA VAL A 157 -30.87 -7.47 -20.51
C VAL A 157 -31.58 -6.05 -20.67
N PRO A 158 -32.47 -5.50 -19.72
CA PRO A 158 -33.69 -4.69 -20.04
C PRO A 158 -33.53 -3.28 -20.67
N GLU A 159 -33.10 -2.20 -19.95
CA GLU A 159 -32.91 -0.86 -20.53
C GLU A 159 -31.70 -0.89 -21.47
N ALA A 160 -30.65 -1.50 -20.95
CA ALA A 160 -29.49 -1.85 -21.73
C ALA A 160 -29.82 -2.83 -22.86
N LEU A 161 -30.78 -3.76 -22.65
CA LEU A 161 -31.29 -4.65 -23.69
C LEU A 161 -31.90 -3.88 -24.85
N ARG A 162 -32.81 -2.94 -24.56
CA ARG A 162 -33.45 -2.12 -25.59
C ARG A 162 -32.40 -1.36 -26.42
N ARG A 163 -31.42 -0.77 -25.75
CA ARG A 163 -30.31 -0.07 -26.40
C ARG A 163 -29.40 -1.04 -27.18
N CYS A 164 -29.11 -2.20 -26.62
CA CYS A 164 -28.33 -3.23 -27.31
C CYS A 164 -29.03 -3.78 -28.53
N ILE A 165 -30.35 -4.04 -28.49
CA ILE A 165 -31.15 -4.42 -29.66
C ILE A 165 -31.06 -3.33 -30.72
N GLN A 166 -31.20 -2.06 -30.41
CA GLN A 166 -31.04 -0.96 -31.36
C GLN A 166 -29.68 -1.00 -32.06
N VAL A 167 -28.59 -1.13 -31.28
CA VAL A 167 -27.21 -1.21 -31.81
C VAL A 167 -27.05 -2.45 -32.67
N LEU A 168 -27.51 -3.62 -32.22
CA LEU A 168 -27.43 -4.88 -32.97
C LEU A 168 -28.18 -4.83 -34.28
N LEU A 169 -29.44 -4.37 -34.29
CA LEU A 169 -30.22 -4.26 -35.51
C LEU A 169 -29.59 -3.29 -36.53
N ALA A 170 -28.98 -2.20 -36.04
CA ALA A 170 -28.28 -1.24 -36.88
C ALA A 170 -26.94 -1.79 -37.43
N THR A 171 -26.23 -2.61 -36.71
CA THR A 171 -24.87 -3.07 -37.06
C THR A 171 -24.82 -4.48 -37.62
N ALA A 172 -25.65 -5.39 -37.12
CA ALA A 172 -25.70 -6.80 -37.52
C ALA A 172 -26.93 -7.16 -38.33
N GLY A 173 -27.93 -6.27 -38.41
CA GLY A 173 -29.23 -6.56 -39.05
C GLY A 173 -30.06 -7.55 -38.24
N GLY A 174 -30.88 -8.32 -38.90
CA GLY A 174 -31.80 -9.26 -38.26
C GLY A 174 -33.13 -8.63 -37.87
N ARG A 175 -33.91 -9.36 -37.07
CA ARG A 175 -35.19 -8.92 -36.52
C ARG A 175 -35.39 -9.43 -35.09
N LEU A 176 -36.03 -8.66 -34.27
CA LEU A 176 -36.48 -9.11 -32.95
C LEU A 176 -37.58 -10.19 -33.13
N ASP A 177 -37.42 -11.33 -32.48
CA ASP A 177 -38.37 -12.43 -32.52
C ASP A 177 -39.25 -12.36 -31.26
N GLY A 178 -40.53 -11.98 -31.45
CA GLY A 178 -41.46 -11.79 -30.34
C GLY A 178 -41.14 -10.62 -29.41
N ALA A 179 -41.65 -10.69 -28.20
CA ALA A 179 -41.38 -9.70 -27.13
C ALA A 179 -40.20 -10.13 -26.27
N SER A 180 -39.41 -9.18 -25.79
CA SER A 180 -38.43 -9.44 -24.75
C SER A 180 -39.12 -9.81 -23.42
N VAL A 181 -38.43 -10.57 -22.58
CA VAL A 181 -38.92 -10.96 -21.24
C VAL A 181 -38.12 -10.28 -20.14
N ASP A 182 -38.76 -10.12 -19.00
CA ASP A 182 -38.22 -9.45 -17.84
C ASP A 182 -38.61 -10.22 -16.56
N CYS A 183 -37.69 -11.03 -16.07
CA CYS A 183 -37.85 -11.72 -14.80
C CYS A 183 -37.38 -10.79 -13.67
N TRP A 184 -38.30 -10.32 -12.86
CA TRP A 184 -38.03 -9.42 -11.76
C TRP A 184 -38.88 -9.79 -10.53
N PRO A 185 -38.40 -10.76 -9.72
CA PRO A 185 -39.14 -11.31 -8.59
C PRO A 185 -39.63 -10.27 -7.58
N GLU A 186 -38.75 -9.30 -7.29
CA GLU A 186 -39.01 -8.26 -6.31
C GLU A 186 -38.86 -6.87 -6.96
N PRO A 187 -39.88 -6.39 -7.70
CA PRO A 187 -39.79 -5.12 -8.38
C PRO A 187 -39.69 -3.98 -7.39
N ALA A 188 -38.53 -3.35 -7.30
CA ALA A 188 -38.35 -2.11 -6.56
C ALA A 188 -38.65 -0.92 -7.48
N GLY A 189 -39.39 0.07 -6.97
CA GLY A 189 -39.50 1.36 -7.63
C GLY A 189 -38.16 2.10 -7.63
N PRO A 190 -38.02 3.14 -8.48
CA PRO A 190 -36.83 3.97 -8.44
C PRO A 190 -36.62 4.56 -7.05
N PRO A 191 -35.39 4.59 -6.52
CA PRO A 191 -35.11 5.15 -5.21
C PRO A 191 -35.53 6.62 -5.15
N ARG A 192 -36.24 7.00 -4.08
CA ARG A 192 -36.59 8.39 -3.80
C ARG A 192 -35.79 8.90 -2.64
N ILE A 193 -35.00 9.93 -2.88
CA ILE A 193 -34.14 10.58 -1.89
C ILE A 193 -34.67 11.99 -1.64
N PHE A 194 -34.73 12.37 -0.36
CA PHE A 194 -35.07 13.73 0.02
C PHE A 194 -33.79 14.56 0.16
N LEU A 195 -33.68 15.63 -0.62
CA LEU A 195 -32.58 16.57 -0.58
C LEU A 195 -33.03 17.88 0.11
N ARG A 196 -32.30 18.28 1.13
CA ARG A 196 -32.40 19.58 1.77
C ARG A 196 -31.46 20.58 1.11
N THR A 197 -31.97 21.63 0.48
CA THR A 197 -31.15 22.66 -0.16
C THR A 197 -30.21 23.38 0.82
N THR A 198 -30.65 23.54 2.08
CA THR A 198 -29.84 24.06 3.18
C THR A 198 -28.65 23.13 3.51
N ARG A 199 -28.84 21.81 3.38
CA ARG A 199 -27.76 20.83 3.60
C ARG A 199 -26.72 20.92 2.50
N VAL A 200 -27.11 21.19 1.26
CA VAL A 200 -26.21 21.46 0.14
C VAL A 200 -25.25 22.60 0.51
N ALA A 201 -25.79 23.75 0.94
CA ALA A 201 -24.96 24.90 1.35
C ALA A 201 -24.05 24.57 2.54
N GLN A 202 -24.52 23.79 3.51
CA GLN A 202 -23.72 23.38 4.67
C GLN A 202 -22.53 22.50 4.29
N VAL A 203 -22.74 21.55 3.36
CA VAL A 203 -21.70 20.61 2.93
C VAL A 203 -20.70 21.29 1.99
N LEU A 204 -21.22 22.00 0.98
CA LEU A 204 -20.37 22.62 -0.05
C LEU A 204 -19.72 23.94 0.41
N GLY A 205 -20.24 24.55 1.48
CA GLY A 205 -19.71 25.81 1.99
C GLY A 205 -20.09 27.05 1.17
N VAL A 206 -20.97 26.87 0.17
CA VAL A 206 -21.51 27.94 -0.67
C VAL A 206 -23.01 27.79 -0.85
N GLU A 207 -23.73 28.89 -0.92
CA GLU A 207 -25.15 28.88 -1.24
C GLU A 207 -25.34 28.83 -2.76
N LEU A 208 -25.95 27.74 -3.22
CA LEU A 208 -26.33 27.59 -4.62
C LEU A 208 -27.80 27.93 -4.78
N PRO A 209 -28.17 28.71 -5.83
CA PRO A 209 -29.57 28.94 -6.16
C PRO A 209 -30.29 27.59 -6.43
N VAL A 210 -31.55 27.49 -5.98
CA VAL A 210 -32.32 26.23 -6.09
C VAL A 210 -32.40 25.74 -7.53
N HIS A 211 -32.56 26.64 -8.50
CA HIS A 211 -32.60 26.26 -9.93
C HIS A 211 -31.29 25.61 -10.42
N VAL A 212 -30.11 26.00 -9.88
CA VAL A 212 -28.81 25.38 -10.20
C VAL A 212 -28.76 23.97 -9.65
N ILE A 213 -29.23 23.77 -8.40
CA ILE A 213 -29.36 22.45 -7.78
C ILE A 213 -30.27 21.54 -8.64
N GLU A 214 -31.44 22.04 -9.01
CA GLU A 214 -32.40 21.32 -9.84
C GLU A 214 -31.83 20.95 -11.22
N GLN A 215 -31.20 21.91 -11.90
CA GLN A 215 -30.55 21.67 -13.20
C GLN A 215 -29.42 20.63 -13.11
N SER A 216 -28.61 20.68 -12.07
CA SER A 216 -27.55 19.69 -11.85
C SER A 216 -28.10 18.27 -11.70
N LEU A 217 -29.18 18.11 -10.94
CA LEU A 217 -29.84 16.82 -10.77
C LEU A 217 -30.50 16.31 -12.05
N VAL A 218 -31.15 17.20 -12.80
CA VAL A 218 -31.74 16.84 -14.09
C VAL A 218 -30.66 16.43 -15.11
N ALA A 219 -29.49 17.08 -15.08
CA ALA A 219 -28.38 16.77 -15.97
C ALA A 219 -27.83 15.34 -15.81
N ILE A 220 -27.95 14.74 -14.61
CA ILE A 220 -27.60 13.33 -14.35
C ILE A 220 -28.75 12.35 -14.61
N GLY A 221 -29.88 12.85 -15.13
CA GLY A 221 -31.09 12.06 -15.41
C GLY A 221 -32.03 11.83 -14.23
N ALA A 222 -31.80 12.50 -13.10
CA ALA A 222 -32.71 12.42 -11.96
C ALA A 222 -34.01 13.18 -12.25
N THR A 223 -35.12 12.70 -11.68
CA THR A 223 -36.45 13.31 -11.82
C THR A 223 -36.85 14.01 -10.52
N LEU A 224 -37.23 15.27 -10.60
CA LEU A 224 -37.78 16.01 -9.49
C LEU A 224 -39.26 15.67 -9.37
N VAL A 225 -39.65 14.91 -8.33
CA VAL A 225 -41.00 14.38 -8.17
C VAL A 225 -41.91 15.33 -7.44
N ALA A 226 -41.41 15.99 -6.39
CA ALA A 226 -42.17 16.92 -5.56
C ALA A 226 -41.26 17.90 -4.78
N LYS A 227 -41.87 18.99 -4.33
CA LYS A 227 -41.27 19.91 -3.37
C LYS A 227 -42.12 19.81 -2.08
N PRO A 228 -41.87 18.81 -1.22
CA PRO A 228 -42.74 18.52 -0.08
C PRO A 228 -42.72 19.60 1.03
N ALA A 229 -41.70 20.45 1.02
CA ALA A 229 -41.56 21.60 1.91
C ALA A 229 -40.63 22.65 1.32
N GLU A 230 -40.60 23.84 1.88
CA GLU A 230 -39.59 24.84 1.60
C GLU A 230 -38.21 24.23 1.90
N HIS A 231 -37.24 24.45 1.02
CA HIS A 231 -35.87 23.89 1.10
C HIS A 231 -35.78 22.36 1.07
N ARG A 232 -36.79 21.64 0.59
CA ARG A 232 -36.76 20.18 0.46
C ARG A 232 -37.25 19.74 -0.90
N LEU A 233 -36.44 18.94 -1.60
CA LEU A 233 -36.72 18.34 -2.89
C LEU A 233 -36.89 16.83 -2.73
N ALA A 234 -37.88 16.24 -3.40
CA ALA A 234 -37.98 14.79 -3.57
C ALA A 234 -37.41 14.43 -4.95
N VAL A 235 -36.32 13.69 -4.95
CA VAL A 235 -35.55 13.34 -6.13
C VAL A 235 -35.67 11.84 -6.38
N GLU A 236 -36.12 11.45 -7.57
CA GLU A 236 -36.15 10.08 -8.01
C GLU A 236 -34.90 9.80 -8.85
N VAL A 237 -34.12 8.81 -8.43
CA VAL A 237 -32.83 8.48 -9.01
C VAL A 237 -33.04 7.55 -10.20
N PRO A 238 -32.36 7.77 -11.37
CA PRO A 238 -32.49 6.88 -12.50
C PRO A 238 -31.88 5.50 -12.22
N GLY A 239 -32.48 4.45 -12.79
CA GLY A 239 -32.11 3.06 -12.53
C GLY A 239 -30.68 2.67 -12.93
N TRP A 240 -29.99 3.49 -13.76
CA TRP A 240 -28.59 3.28 -14.13
C TRP A 240 -27.59 3.93 -13.14
N ARG A 241 -28.09 4.57 -12.06
CA ARG A 241 -27.26 5.13 -10.97
C ARG A 241 -27.53 4.40 -9.66
N PRO A 242 -27.13 3.12 -9.55
CA PRO A 242 -27.34 2.34 -8.31
C PRO A 242 -26.43 2.79 -7.16
N ASP A 243 -25.46 3.62 -7.44
CA ASP A 243 -24.52 4.26 -6.54
C ASP A 243 -25.18 5.36 -5.70
N ILE A 244 -26.18 6.07 -6.24
CA ILE A 244 -26.89 7.16 -5.56
C ILE A 244 -27.98 6.58 -4.65
N ARG A 245 -27.74 6.60 -3.33
CA ARG A 245 -28.63 6.01 -2.31
C ARG A 245 -29.01 6.95 -1.20
N GLU A 246 -28.19 7.95 -0.95
CA GLU A 246 -28.34 8.87 0.17
C GLU A 246 -28.33 10.35 -0.28
N GLU A 247 -28.73 11.25 0.65
CA GLU A 247 -28.72 12.70 0.40
C GLU A 247 -27.34 13.22 0.02
N ILE A 248 -26.29 12.63 0.61
CA ILE A 248 -24.91 13.06 0.37
C ILE A 248 -24.44 12.76 -1.06
N ASP A 249 -24.91 11.66 -1.63
CA ASP A 249 -24.59 11.28 -3.00
C ASP A 249 -25.19 12.28 -4.01
N LEU A 250 -26.39 12.78 -3.74
CA LEU A 250 -26.99 13.86 -4.53
C LEU A 250 -26.21 15.17 -4.41
N ILE A 251 -25.68 15.46 -3.22
CA ILE A 251 -24.85 16.67 -2.99
C ILE A 251 -23.53 16.55 -3.73
N GLU A 252 -22.92 15.36 -3.77
CA GLU A 252 -21.72 15.09 -4.55
C GLU A 252 -21.97 15.35 -6.05
N GLU A 253 -23.06 14.84 -6.60
CA GLU A 253 -23.41 15.06 -8.00
C GLU A 253 -23.62 16.55 -8.32
N ILE A 254 -24.28 17.28 -7.43
CA ILE A 254 -24.45 18.74 -7.59
C ILE A 254 -23.07 19.42 -7.63
N ALA A 255 -22.17 19.06 -6.70
CA ALA A 255 -20.82 19.61 -6.67
C ALA A 255 -20.03 19.29 -7.94
N ARG A 256 -20.13 18.06 -8.43
CA ARG A 256 -19.44 17.58 -9.63
C ARG A 256 -19.91 18.31 -10.89
N ILE A 257 -21.22 18.49 -11.05
CA ILE A 257 -21.81 19.19 -12.21
C ILE A 257 -21.54 20.70 -12.13
N TYR A 258 -21.63 21.30 -10.93
CA TYR A 258 -21.30 22.70 -10.72
C TYR A 258 -19.84 23.00 -10.99
N GLY A 259 -18.96 22.03 -10.69
CA GLY A 259 -17.51 22.06 -10.91
C GLY A 259 -16.74 22.43 -9.65
N PHE A 260 -15.82 21.54 -9.25
CA PHE A 260 -15.01 21.74 -8.03
C PHE A 260 -14.17 23.00 -8.02
N GLY A 261 -13.72 23.46 -9.21
CA GLY A 261 -12.95 24.70 -9.34
C GLY A 261 -13.76 25.99 -9.05
N ALA A 262 -15.11 25.91 -8.97
CA ALA A 262 -15.96 27.03 -8.63
C ALA A 262 -16.14 27.23 -7.11
N PHE A 263 -15.68 26.28 -6.28
CA PHE A 263 -15.72 26.40 -4.83
C PHE A 263 -14.52 27.21 -4.32
N PRO A 264 -14.75 28.11 -3.32
CA PRO A 264 -13.65 28.90 -2.78
C PRO A 264 -12.67 28.02 -1.98
N ASP A 265 -11.38 28.19 -2.21
CA ASP A 265 -10.28 27.61 -1.45
C ASP A 265 -10.15 28.29 -0.07
N GLN A 266 -11.14 28.13 0.78
CA GLN A 266 -11.16 28.72 2.12
C GLN A 266 -11.22 27.62 3.18
N LEU A 267 -10.21 27.59 4.04
CA LEU A 267 -10.26 26.81 5.26
C LEU A 267 -11.24 27.44 6.25
N ARG A 268 -12.17 26.63 6.75
CA ARG A 268 -13.02 27.07 7.86
C ARG A 268 -12.16 27.35 9.10
N PRO A 269 -12.45 28.42 9.87
CA PRO A 269 -11.78 28.62 11.14
C PRO A 269 -11.90 27.37 12.00
N PHE A 270 -10.79 26.83 12.46
CA PHE A 270 -10.77 25.69 13.39
C PHE A 270 -9.92 26.05 14.61
N ARG A 271 -10.27 25.50 15.74
CA ARG A 271 -9.39 25.56 16.91
C ARG A 271 -8.31 24.52 16.74
N VAL A 272 -7.07 24.96 16.88
CA VAL A 272 -5.94 24.03 16.96
C VAL A 272 -6.23 23.07 18.11
N GLY A 273 -6.31 21.79 17.83
CA GLY A 273 -6.56 20.76 18.84
C GLY A 273 -5.40 20.64 19.81
N ASN A 274 -5.69 20.21 21.03
CA ASN A 274 -4.67 19.84 22.02
C ASN A 274 -4.25 18.36 21.88
N GLN A 275 -4.55 17.75 20.74
CA GLN A 275 -4.15 16.38 20.45
C GLN A 275 -2.63 16.34 20.33
N VAL A 276 -1.99 15.58 21.19
CA VAL A 276 -0.55 15.34 21.11
C VAL A 276 -0.29 14.37 19.95
N ASP A 277 0.75 14.63 19.18
CA ASP A 277 1.18 13.71 18.12
C ASP A 277 1.45 12.31 18.69
N ALA A 278 1.11 11.28 17.94
CA ALA A 278 1.45 9.92 18.32
C ALA A 278 2.97 9.79 18.50
N PRO A 279 3.45 9.15 19.56
CA PRO A 279 4.88 9.06 19.85
C PRO A 279 5.69 8.50 18.67
N ILE A 280 5.15 7.50 17.97
CA ILE A 280 5.80 6.93 16.77
C ILE A 280 6.02 7.97 15.68
N HIS A 281 5.08 8.89 15.47
CA HIS A 281 5.20 9.97 14.49
C HIS A 281 6.31 10.95 14.87
N VAL A 282 6.39 11.32 16.15
CA VAL A 282 7.44 12.21 16.68
C VAL A 282 8.83 11.57 16.50
N VAL A 283 8.98 10.30 16.89
CA VAL A 283 10.26 9.58 16.77
C VAL A 283 10.67 9.39 15.30
N SER A 284 9.74 9.00 14.44
CA SER A 284 9.99 8.88 13.00
C SER A 284 10.42 10.22 12.40
N GLY A 285 9.81 11.33 12.83
CA GLY A 285 10.22 12.68 12.42
C GLY A 285 11.64 13.04 12.86
N GLN A 286 12.02 12.69 14.09
CA GLN A 286 13.38 12.90 14.61
C GLN A 286 14.43 12.06 13.88
N LEU A 287 14.12 10.78 13.61
CA LEU A 287 14.96 9.89 12.80
C LEU A 287 15.17 10.44 11.39
N ARG A 288 14.09 10.85 10.74
CA ARG A 288 14.12 11.44 9.39
C ARG A 288 15.03 12.66 9.33
N GLN A 289 14.86 13.57 10.27
CA GLN A 289 15.72 14.77 10.34
C GLN A 289 17.18 14.42 10.61
N ALA A 290 17.45 13.47 11.51
CA ALA A 290 18.80 13.07 11.84
C ALA A 290 19.51 12.39 10.66
N LEU A 291 18.83 11.46 9.97
CA LEU A 291 19.40 10.75 8.83
C LEU A 291 19.60 11.67 7.62
N ALA A 292 18.64 12.57 7.35
CA ALA A 292 18.79 13.57 6.31
C ALA A 292 19.95 14.55 6.59
N ALA A 293 20.17 14.92 7.85
CA ALA A 293 21.30 15.78 8.25
C ALA A 293 22.68 15.10 8.07
N GLU A 294 22.72 13.77 8.05
CA GLU A 294 23.93 12.99 7.71
C GLU A 294 24.12 12.80 6.19
N GLY A 295 23.30 13.48 5.37
CA GLY A 295 23.40 13.45 3.91
C GLY A 295 22.76 12.24 3.24
N LEU A 296 21.86 11.52 3.91
CA LEU A 296 21.09 10.44 3.30
C LEU A 296 19.81 10.96 2.66
N LEU A 297 19.37 10.30 1.59
CA LEU A 297 18.13 10.58 0.89
C LEU A 297 17.03 9.61 1.33
N GLU A 298 15.88 10.15 1.71
CA GLU A 298 14.73 9.31 2.03
C GLU A 298 14.12 8.69 0.78
N THR A 299 13.82 7.41 0.85
CA THR A 299 13.04 6.70 -0.17
C THR A 299 11.82 6.07 0.47
N MET A 300 10.79 5.88 -0.33
CA MET A 300 9.56 5.19 0.06
C MET A 300 9.27 4.12 -0.97
N LEU A 301 9.47 2.87 -0.56
CA LEU A 301 9.30 1.71 -1.42
C LEU A 301 7.95 1.06 -1.19
N LEU A 302 7.45 0.36 -2.21
CA LEU A 302 6.25 -0.45 -2.07
C LEU A 302 6.47 -1.51 -0.99
N PRO A 303 5.49 -1.75 -0.10
CA PRO A 303 5.59 -2.75 0.95
C PRO A 303 5.42 -4.18 0.43
N LEU A 304 5.47 -4.36 -0.88
CA LEU A 304 5.29 -5.62 -1.60
C LEU A 304 6.60 -6.02 -2.29
N GLY A 305 6.88 -7.32 -2.33
CA GLY A 305 8.06 -7.84 -2.99
C GLY A 305 7.95 -9.33 -3.34
N PRO A 306 8.99 -9.88 -3.98
CA PRO A 306 9.12 -11.32 -4.15
C PRO A 306 9.41 -11.99 -2.79
N ALA A 307 9.24 -13.32 -2.72
CA ALA A 307 9.68 -14.09 -1.56
C ALA A 307 11.19 -13.94 -1.35
N THR A 308 11.61 -13.66 -0.12
CA THR A 308 13.03 -13.57 0.28
C THR A 308 13.49 -14.80 1.06
N GLY A 309 12.55 -15.70 1.42
CA GLY A 309 12.81 -16.91 2.22
C GLY A 309 12.73 -16.65 3.73
N GLU A 310 12.34 -15.47 4.14
CA GLU A 310 11.98 -15.11 5.51
C GLU A 310 10.49 -15.44 5.76
N SER A 311 10.02 -15.34 6.98
CA SER A 311 8.60 -15.54 7.30
C SER A 311 7.76 -14.37 6.79
N GLU A 312 7.47 -14.35 5.49
CA GLU A 312 6.68 -13.30 4.86
C GLU A 312 5.19 -13.64 4.84
N VAL A 313 4.39 -12.60 4.75
CA VAL A 313 2.94 -12.69 4.62
C VAL A 313 2.55 -12.71 3.14
N PRO A 314 1.95 -13.78 2.62
CA PRO A 314 1.53 -13.85 1.22
C PRO A 314 0.31 -12.96 0.97
N VAL A 315 0.28 -12.32 -0.21
CA VAL A 315 -0.88 -11.60 -0.73
C VAL A 315 -1.78 -12.59 -1.47
N LEU A 316 -3.08 -12.64 -1.17
CA LEU A 316 -4.01 -13.61 -1.75
C LEU A 316 -4.22 -13.47 -3.26
N ASN A 317 -4.18 -12.24 -3.77
CA ASN A 317 -4.43 -11.91 -5.18
C ASN A 317 -3.41 -10.88 -5.69
N PRO A 318 -2.12 -11.22 -5.74
CA PRO A 318 -1.10 -10.28 -6.16
C PRO A 318 -1.25 -9.93 -7.66
N LEU A 319 -0.90 -8.69 -8.01
CA LEU A 319 -0.89 -8.24 -9.41
C LEU A 319 0.20 -8.92 -10.24
N SER A 320 1.30 -9.32 -9.60
CA SER A 320 2.39 -10.10 -10.23
C SER A 320 3.09 -10.95 -9.18
N ALA A 321 3.85 -11.96 -9.63
CA ALA A 321 4.68 -12.79 -8.74
C ALA A 321 5.75 -11.98 -7.99
N GLU A 322 6.22 -10.88 -8.58
CA GLU A 322 7.20 -9.97 -7.98
C GLU A 322 6.63 -9.16 -6.79
N HIS A 323 5.31 -9.12 -6.65
CA HIS A 323 4.61 -8.41 -5.58
C HIS A 323 3.74 -9.37 -4.74
N GLY A 324 4.18 -10.63 -4.63
CA GLY A 324 3.40 -11.70 -3.99
C GLY A 324 3.40 -11.69 -2.46
N PHE A 325 4.27 -10.92 -1.82
CA PHE A 325 4.44 -10.95 -0.37
C PHE A 325 4.56 -9.55 0.22
N LEU A 326 4.08 -9.38 1.45
CA LEU A 326 4.37 -8.21 2.27
C LEU A 326 5.80 -8.33 2.80
N ARG A 327 6.55 -7.23 2.80
CA ARG A 327 7.96 -7.19 3.23
C ARG A 327 8.11 -7.47 4.73
N ALA A 328 8.98 -8.40 5.10
CA ALA A 328 9.37 -8.63 6.49
C ALA A 328 10.44 -7.63 6.98
N ARG A 329 11.19 -7.01 6.06
CA ARG A 329 12.27 -6.04 6.33
C ARG A 329 12.32 -4.97 5.25
N LEU A 330 12.94 -3.81 5.57
CA LEU A 330 13.17 -2.71 4.63
C LEU A 330 14.41 -2.93 3.77
N THR A 331 15.46 -3.54 4.35
CA THR A 331 16.77 -3.70 3.73
C THR A 331 16.75 -4.37 2.34
N PRO A 332 15.99 -5.44 2.07
CA PRO A 332 15.94 -6.05 0.74
C PRO A 332 15.43 -5.09 -0.35
N GLY A 333 14.48 -4.24 0.00
CA GLY A 333 13.98 -3.19 -0.90
C GLY A 333 15.05 -2.16 -1.23
N LEU A 334 15.78 -1.70 -0.21
CA LEU A 334 16.86 -0.73 -0.37
C LEU A 334 18.03 -1.28 -1.20
N ILE A 335 18.38 -2.56 -1.03
CA ILE A 335 19.42 -3.23 -1.85
C ILE A 335 19.03 -3.17 -3.33
N ARG A 336 17.79 -3.51 -3.69
CA ARG A 336 17.33 -3.40 -5.09
C ARG A 336 17.42 -1.98 -5.63
N GLN A 337 17.21 -0.95 -4.79
CA GLN A 337 17.41 0.44 -5.22
C GLN A 337 18.89 0.77 -5.46
N VAL A 338 19.78 0.22 -4.65
CA VAL A 338 21.24 0.38 -4.89
C VAL A 338 21.63 -0.30 -6.22
N GLU A 339 21.19 -1.52 -6.46
CA GLU A 339 21.43 -2.26 -7.71
C GLU A 339 20.89 -1.51 -8.93
N ALA A 340 19.68 -0.94 -8.84
CA ALA A 340 19.11 -0.11 -9.89
C ALA A 340 19.91 1.17 -10.15
N ASN A 341 20.44 1.81 -9.11
CA ASN A 341 21.33 2.96 -9.24
C ASN A 341 22.66 2.58 -9.90
N TRP A 342 23.25 1.46 -9.50
CA TRP A 342 24.48 0.94 -10.13
C TRP A 342 24.27 0.60 -11.62
N ALA A 343 23.12 0.03 -11.99
CA ALA A 343 22.77 -0.20 -13.40
C ALA A 343 22.72 1.10 -14.21
N ASN A 344 22.40 2.23 -13.56
CA ASN A 344 22.44 3.56 -14.15
C ASN A 344 23.77 4.31 -13.92
N GLN A 345 24.85 3.60 -13.56
CA GLN A 345 26.20 4.14 -13.33
C GLN A 345 26.29 5.15 -12.16
N VAL A 346 25.32 5.18 -11.27
CA VAL A 346 25.38 5.98 -10.03
C VAL A 346 26.17 5.18 -9.00
N ARG A 347 27.35 5.70 -8.62
CA ARG A 347 28.31 5.00 -7.75
C ARG A 347 28.05 5.26 -6.27
N ASP A 348 27.74 6.50 -5.92
CA ASP A 348 27.58 6.96 -4.56
C ASP A 348 26.10 6.95 -4.19
N VAL A 349 25.70 5.98 -3.37
CA VAL A 349 24.30 5.78 -3.00
C VAL A 349 24.18 5.78 -1.49
N ARG A 350 23.33 6.67 -0.97
CA ARG A 350 23.01 6.82 0.46
C ARG A 350 21.52 6.99 0.62
N LEU A 351 20.84 5.91 0.96
CA LEU A 351 19.40 5.89 1.08
C LEU A 351 18.98 5.47 2.48
N PHE A 352 17.84 6.01 2.92
CA PHE A 352 17.15 5.48 4.08
C PHE A 352 15.65 5.38 3.83
N GLU A 353 15.00 4.52 4.58
CA GLU A 353 13.55 4.40 4.63
C GLU A 353 13.09 4.24 6.07
N ILE A 354 12.00 4.92 6.42
CA ILE A 354 11.24 4.67 7.65
C ILE A 354 9.88 4.15 7.23
N GLY A 355 9.61 2.88 7.50
CA GLY A 355 8.42 2.23 6.95
C GLY A 355 7.92 1.06 7.78
N THR A 356 6.72 0.60 7.43
CA THR A 356 6.11 -0.57 8.06
C THR A 356 6.66 -1.86 7.46
N VAL A 357 6.94 -2.81 8.33
CA VAL A 357 7.27 -4.20 8.03
C VAL A 357 6.22 -5.11 8.64
N PHE A 358 6.11 -6.33 8.13
CA PHE A 358 5.02 -7.24 8.44
C PHE A 358 5.56 -8.60 8.88
N ALA A 359 4.93 -9.18 9.88
CA ALA A 359 5.18 -10.55 10.31
C ALA A 359 3.86 -11.35 10.35
N PRO A 360 3.90 -12.66 10.12
CA PRO A 360 2.70 -13.50 10.24
C PRO A 360 2.06 -13.36 11.63
N GLY A 361 0.74 -13.14 11.65
CA GLY A 361 -0.08 -13.25 12.85
C GLY A 361 -0.49 -14.69 13.14
N ASN A 362 -1.35 -14.89 14.15
CA ASN A 362 -1.99 -16.20 14.33
C ASN A 362 -2.90 -16.52 13.14
N PRO A 363 -3.21 -17.81 12.89
CA PRO A 363 -4.13 -18.20 11.83
C PRO A 363 -5.49 -17.49 11.97
N GLY A 364 -5.88 -16.71 10.95
CA GLY A 364 -7.10 -15.92 10.94
C GLY A 364 -6.96 -14.47 11.43
N ASP A 365 -5.84 -14.11 12.02
CA ASP A 365 -5.55 -12.72 12.43
C ASP A 365 -4.93 -11.90 11.28
N ARG A 366 -4.93 -10.58 11.45
CA ARG A 366 -4.16 -9.68 10.60
C ARG A 366 -2.67 -9.87 10.87
N PRO A 367 -1.79 -9.63 9.88
CA PRO A 367 -0.34 -9.58 10.10
C PRO A 367 0.02 -8.62 11.23
N ALA A 368 1.06 -8.96 11.99
CA ALA A 368 1.67 -8.02 12.92
C ALA A 368 2.44 -6.95 12.14
N GLU A 369 2.31 -5.70 12.56
CA GLU A 369 2.96 -4.55 11.93
C GLU A 369 3.94 -3.91 12.91
N ALA A 370 5.15 -3.59 12.40
CA ALA A 370 6.15 -2.83 13.14
C ALA A 370 6.71 -1.72 12.26
N THR A 371 7.11 -0.60 12.86
CA THR A 371 7.82 0.46 12.15
C THR A 371 9.32 0.23 12.29
N HIS A 372 10.03 0.19 11.17
CA HIS A 372 11.47 0.10 11.12
C HIS A 372 12.08 1.34 10.46
N ALA A 373 13.34 1.60 10.76
CA ALA A 373 14.20 2.52 10.02
C ALA A 373 15.38 1.73 9.47
N ALA A 374 15.66 1.87 8.18
CA ALA A 374 16.79 1.22 7.54
C ALA A 374 17.60 2.21 6.71
N VAL A 375 18.90 1.94 6.60
CA VAL A 375 19.86 2.73 5.82
C VAL A 375 20.70 1.80 4.98
N VAL A 376 21.04 2.22 3.77
CA VAL A 376 22.10 1.64 2.95
C VAL A 376 23.04 2.72 2.47
N LEU A 377 24.34 2.39 2.43
CA LEU A 377 25.38 3.30 1.94
C LEU A 377 26.47 2.55 1.19
N THR A 378 26.93 3.13 0.07
CA THR A 378 28.03 2.66 -0.74
C THR A 378 28.67 3.82 -1.50
N GLY A 379 29.91 3.68 -1.91
CA GLY A 379 30.65 4.70 -2.63
C GLY A 379 31.36 5.70 -1.73
N ALA A 380 31.64 6.89 -2.26
CA ALA A 380 32.43 7.89 -1.58
C ALA A 380 31.77 8.45 -0.32
N ARG A 381 32.54 8.69 0.74
CA ARG A 381 32.08 9.32 1.99
C ARG A 381 31.60 10.74 1.77
N GLU A 382 32.33 11.50 0.94
CA GLU A 382 32.02 12.84 0.53
C GLU A 382 32.25 12.99 -0.98
N PRO A 383 31.55 13.90 -1.66
CA PRO A 383 31.83 14.15 -3.07
C PRO A 383 33.30 14.51 -3.29
N ALA A 384 33.91 13.94 -4.35
CA ALA A 384 35.30 14.24 -4.69
C ALA A 384 35.49 15.75 -4.93
N HIS A 385 36.47 16.33 -4.26
CA HIS A 385 36.80 17.74 -4.39
C HIS A 385 38.19 17.92 -5.03
N TRP A 386 38.42 19.01 -5.70
CA TRP A 386 39.69 19.30 -6.38
C TRP A 386 40.88 19.40 -5.40
N THR A 387 40.65 19.80 -4.15
CA THR A 387 41.69 19.84 -3.10
C THR A 387 42.21 18.46 -2.70
N ASP A 388 41.41 17.42 -2.90
CA ASP A 388 41.72 16.06 -2.50
C ASP A 388 42.40 15.27 -3.62
N GLY A 389 42.81 15.97 -4.71
CA GLY A 389 43.43 15.35 -5.90
C GLY A 389 42.47 14.42 -6.64
N GLY A 390 41.15 14.60 -6.47
CA GLY A 390 40.11 13.78 -7.10
C GLY A 390 39.90 12.41 -6.46
N ARG A 391 40.45 12.14 -5.28
CA ARG A 391 40.33 10.88 -4.54
C ARG A 391 39.49 11.12 -3.28
N ALA A 392 38.20 10.86 -3.36
CA ALA A 392 37.37 10.78 -2.17
C ALA A 392 37.62 9.44 -1.45
N ALA A 393 37.58 9.45 -0.12
CA ALA A 393 37.60 8.22 0.66
C ALA A 393 36.22 7.54 0.57
N ASP A 394 36.20 6.23 0.38
CA ASP A 394 34.97 5.45 0.41
C ASP A 394 34.37 5.40 1.82
N CYS A 395 33.06 5.24 1.89
CA CYS A 395 32.37 4.88 3.13
C CYS A 395 32.92 3.58 3.69
N ASP A 396 33.06 3.53 5.00
CA ASP A 396 33.55 2.37 5.69
C ASP A 396 32.61 1.88 6.81
N ARG A 397 33.03 0.82 7.48
CA ARG A 397 32.26 0.24 8.58
C ARG A 397 32.04 1.21 9.76
N TRP A 398 32.93 2.18 9.95
CA TRP A 398 32.83 3.13 11.07
C TRP A 398 31.81 4.23 10.79
N ASP A 399 31.66 4.61 9.52
CA ASP A 399 30.57 5.49 9.09
C ASP A 399 29.21 4.82 9.38
N LEU A 400 29.09 3.52 9.02
CA LEU A 400 27.90 2.72 9.34
C LEU A 400 27.66 2.66 10.85
N LYS A 401 28.73 2.42 11.66
CA LYS A 401 28.61 2.35 13.12
C LYS A 401 28.07 3.63 13.72
N GLY A 402 28.59 4.77 13.30
CA GLY A 402 28.12 6.09 13.75
C GLY A 402 26.63 6.32 13.45
N LEU A 403 26.22 6.00 12.22
CA LEU A 403 24.79 6.07 11.83
C LEU A 403 23.92 5.09 12.64
N PHE A 404 24.42 3.88 12.89
CA PHE A 404 23.67 2.87 13.64
C PHE A 404 23.47 3.28 15.11
N GLU A 405 24.53 3.71 15.80
CA GLU A 405 24.45 4.21 17.18
C GLU A 405 23.47 5.39 17.29
N ARG A 406 23.52 6.31 16.32
CA ARG A 406 22.60 7.45 16.27
C ARG A 406 21.15 7.01 16.05
N ALA A 407 20.91 6.13 15.08
CA ALA A 407 19.58 5.60 14.81
C ALA A 407 19.02 4.86 16.03
N VAL A 408 19.80 3.95 16.63
CA VAL A 408 19.41 3.19 17.83
C VAL A 408 19.09 4.12 18.99
N SER A 409 19.92 5.13 19.25
CA SER A 409 19.71 6.07 20.37
C SER A 409 18.40 6.87 20.25
N LEU A 410 17.97 7.15 19.02
CA LEU A 410 16.71 7.83 18.72
C LEU A 410 15.52 6.86 18.70
N ALA A 411 15.72 5.69 18.09
CA ALA A 411 14.65 4.71 17.90
C ALA A 411 14.25 4.02 19.20
N ILE A 412 15.22 3.63 20.06
CA ILE A 412 14.97 2.83 21.26
C ILE A 412 15.79 3.35 22.44
N PRO A 413 15.16 4.07 23.38
CA PRO A 413 15.85 4.59 24.55
C PRO A 413 16.45 3.48 25.42
N GLY A 414 17.73 3.64 25.77
CA GLY A 414 18.44 2.70 26.64
C GLY A 414 18.92 1.42 25.95
N ALA A 415 18.73 1.28 24.65
CA ALA A 415 19.33 0.19 23.89
C ALA A 415 20.86 0.29 23.88
N SER A 416 21.52 -0.87 23.84
CA SER A 416 22.99 -1.00 23.75
C SER A 416 23.39 -1.61 22.42
N VAL A 417 24.50 -1.13 21.85
CA VAL A 417 25.07 -1.66 20.61
C VAL A 417 26.29 -2.51 20.96
N GLN A 418 26.36 -3.71 20.43
CA GLN A 418 27.44 -4.67 20.65
C GLN A 418 28.01 -5.16 19.32
N VAL A 419 29.29 -5.55 19.32
CA VAL A 419 29.93 -6.15 18.15
C VAL A 419 29.47 -7.60 18.03
N GLU A 420 29.04 -7.98 16.82
CA GLU A 420 28.72 -9.36 16.48
C GLU A 420 29.30 -9.71 15.09
N GLY A 421 30.27 -10.62 15.07
CA GLY A 421 30.96 -10.99 13.84
C GLY A 421 31.62 -9.79 13.15
N ASN A 422 31.21 -9.51 11.92
CA ASN A 422 31.72 -8.37 11.13
C ASN A 422 30.79 -7.14 11.17
N GLY A 423 29.85 -7.10 12.12
CA GLY A 423 28.85 -6.03 12.25
C GLY A 423 28.53 -5.69 13.69
N TRP A 424 27.36 -5.15 13.90
CA TRP A 424 26.83 -4.73 15.21
C TRP A 424 25.37 -5.13 15.36
N VAL A 425 24.99 -5.42 16.58
CA VAL A 425 23.62 -5.74 16.98
C VAL A 425 23.20 -4.80 18.10
N ALA A 426 21.98 -4.29 18.02
CA ALA A 426 21.37 -3.49 19.08
C ALA A 426 20.41 -4.36 19.90
N HIS A 427 20.51 -4.25 21.23
CA HIS A 427 19.61 -4.89 22.19
C HIS A 427 18.88 -3.84 23.00
N ASP A 428 17.58 -4.04 23.21
CA ASP A 428 16.81 -3.22 24.14
C ASP A 428 17.20 -3.49 25.61
N PRO A 429 16.69 -2.72 26.59
CA PRO A 429 16.98 -2.96 28.00
C PRO A 429 16.56 -4.34 28.53
N ALA A 430 15.67 -5.05 27.84
CA ALA A 430 15.26 -6.41 28.17
C ALA A 430 16.17 -7.48 27.54
N GLY A 431 17.13 -7.09 26.70
CA GLY A 431 18.06 -7.99 26.01
C GLY A 431 17.53 -8.55 24.68
N ARG A 432 16.39 -8.06 24.20
CA ARG A 432 15.84 -8.45 22.89
C ARG A 432 16.61 -7.72 21.78
N GLU A 433 16.97 -8.45 20.72
CA GLU A 433 17.54 -7.83 19.52
C GLU A 433 16.49 -6.91 18.86
N VAL A 434 16.91 -5.68 18.57
CA VAL A 434 16.04 -4.63 18.00
C VAL A 434 16.65 -3.94 16.79
N GLY A 435 17.85 -4.34 16.39
CA GLY A 435 18.47 -3.80 15.19
C GLY A 435 19.83 -4.44 14.90
N ARG A 436 20.21 -4.36 13.65
CA ARG A 436 21.45 -4.95 13.13
C ARG A 436 22.08 -4.03 12.09
N ALA A 437 23.43 -4.00 12.05
CA ALA A 437 24.20 -3.25 11.08
C ALA A 437 25.41 -4.06 10.61
N GLY A 438 25.77 -3.97 9.34
CA GLY A 438 26.93 -4.67 8.80
C GLY A 438 27.07 -4.54 7.28
N PRO A 439 28.06 -5.24 6.69
CA PRO A 439 28.17 -5.34 5.25
C PRO A 439 27.00 -6.13 4.67
N LEU A 440 26.52 -5.71 3.51
CA LEU A 440 25.42 -6.34 2.79
C LEU A 440 25.94 -6.98 1.49
N ALA A 441 25.31 -8.09 1.11
CA ALA A 441 25.50 -8.70 -0.21
C ALA A 441 24.50 -8.09 -1.21
N ALA A 442 24.97 -7.82 -2.43
CA ALA A 442 24.18 -7.32 -3.55
C ALA A 442 24.77 -7.84 -4.86
N ASP A 443 24.01 -7.75 -5.95
CA ASP A 443 24.54 -7.99 -7.31
C ASP A 443 25.36 -6.78 -7.76
N ALA A 444 26.61 -6.75 -7.31
CA ALA A 444 27.48 -5.61 -7.44
C ALA A 444 28.35 -5.68 -8.71
N PRO A 445 28.39 -4.60 -9.53
CA PRO A 445 29.32 -4.53 -10.63
C PRO A 445 30.79 -4.48 -10.14
N PRO A 446 31.77 -4.88 -10.96
CA PRO A 446 33.17 -4.97 -10.52
C PRO A 446 33.81 -3.68 -9.99
N TRP A 447 33.19 -2.54 -10.30
CA TRP A 447 33.69 -1.21 -9.87
C TRP A 447 32.98 -0.71 -8.61
N ALA A 448 31.97 -1.43 -8.08
CA ALA A 448 31.22 -0.99 -6.91
C ALA A 448 32.10 -1.03 -5.65
N ALA A 449 31.94 0.01 -4.84
CA ALA A 449 32.47 0.01 -3.48
C ALA A 449 31.63 -0.93 -2.58
N PRO A 450 32.18 -1.35 -1.42
CA PRO A 450 31.41 -2.17 -0.48
C PRO A 450 30.08 -1.55 -0.10
N LEU A 451 29.04 -2.39 0.00
CA LEU A 451 27.71 -1.99 0.45
C LEU A 451 27.56 -2.28 1.95
N PHE A 452 27.11 -1.28 2.68
CA PHE A 452 26.81 -1.37 4.10
C PHE A 452 25.35 -1.03 4.35
N GLY A 453 24.77 -1.61 5.40
CA GLY A 453 23.43 -1.26 5.80
C GLY A 453 23.11 -1.53 7.26
N LEU A 454 22.07 -0.90 7.71
CA LEU A 454 21.50 -1.10 9.05
C LEU A 454 19.97 -1.16 8.95
N GLU A 455 19.37 -1.84 9.91
CA GLU A 455 17.94 -1.80 10.13
C GLU A 455 17.67 -1.85 11.64
N VAL A 456 16.75 -1.00 12.13
CA VAL A 456 16.38 -0.90 13.53
C VAL A 456 14.88 -0.74 13.67
N GLU A 457 14.28 -1.45 14.63
CA GLU A 457 12.89 -1.27 15.04
C GLU A 457 12.71 0.11 15.69
N VAL A 458 11.57 0.76 15.46
CA VAL A 458 11.24 2.05 16.07
C VAL A 458 10.22 1.81 17.17
N ASP A 459 10.64 2.02 18.44
CA ASP A 459 9.76 1.85 19.58
C ASP A 459 8.66 2.93 19.61
N PRO A 460 7.37 2.54 19.57
CA PRO A 460 6.25 3.46 19.60
C PRO A 460 5.95 4.05 20.98
N ALA A 461 6.71 3.68 22.03
CA ALA A 461 6.44 4.15 23.39
C ALA A 461 6.67 5.66 23.55
N PRO A 462 5.87 6.34 24.39
CA PRO A 462 6.09 7.74 24.70
C PRO A 462 7.48 8.01 25.27
N ARG A 463 8.14 9.05 24.80
CA ARG A 463 9.45 9.45 25.30
C ARG A 463 9.32 10.25 26.61
N ALA A 464 10.20 9.96 27.56
CA ALA A 464 10.30 10.78 28.76
C ALA A 464 10.75 12.21 28.41
N VAL A 465 10.05 13.18 28.96
CA VAL A 465 10.43 14.59 28.78
C VAL A 465 11.77 14.82 29.49
N ARG A 466 12.77 15.29 28.76
CA ARG A 466 14.04 15.69 29.33
C ARG A 466 13.82 16.88 30.27
N ARG A 467 14.16 16.72 31.54
CA ARG A 467 14.11 17.80 32.51
C ARG A 467 15.48 18.43 32.62
N PHE A 468 15.50 19.75 32.79
CA PHE A 468 16.72 20.48 33.08
C PHE A 468 17.36 19.95 34.36
N ARG A 469 18.68 19.71 34.33
CA ARG A 469 19.50 19.46 35.48
C ARG A 469 20.47 20.62 35.66
N PRO A 470 20.61 21.16 36.85
CA PRO A 470 21.59 22.25 37.09
C PRO A 470 22.98 21.82 36.62
N LEU A 471 23.68 22.74 35.99
CA LEU A 471 25.06 22.52 35.59
C LEU A 471 25.93 22.39 36.83
N PRO A 472 26.97 21.53 36.82
CA PRO A 472 27.90 21.45 37.92
C PRO A 472 28.60 22.78 38.16
N THR A 473 28.68 23.21 39.43
CA THR A 473 29.34 24.45 39.83
C THR A 473 30.77 24.22 40.32
N THR A 474 31.15 22.95 40.51
CA THR A 474 32.48 22.55 40.98
C THR A 474 33.41 22.23 39.80
N PRO A 475 34.71 22.55 39.88
CA PRO A 475 35.69 22.15 38.88
C PRO A 475 35.86 20.62 38.86
N ALA A 476 36.19 20.06 37.68
CA ALA A 476 36.52 18.65 37.54
C ALA A 476 37.98 18.38 37.91
N ALA A 477 38.22 17.15 38.38
CA ALA A 477 39.55 16.56 38.46
C ALA A 477 39.70 15.53 37.33
N THR A 478 40.82 15.54 36.61
CA THR A 478 41.06 14.64 35.48
C THR A 478 42.23 13.70 35.75
N ARG A 479 42.17 12.50 35.15
CA ARG A 479 43.27 11.52 35.14
C ARG A 479 43.34 10.83 33.77
N ASP A 480 44.55 10.69 33.25
CA ASP A 480 44.86 9.91 32.07
C ASP A 480 45.50 8.60 32.47
N LEU A 481 44.98 7.49 32.01
CA LEU A 481 45.50 6.16 32.30
C LEU A 481 45.84 5.45 31.00
N ALA A 482 47.11 5.13 30.79
CA ALA A 482 47.54 4.24 29.72
C ALA A 482 47.40 2.77 30.19
N LEU A 483 46.47 2.06 29.60
CA LEU A 483 46.11 0.69 29.99
C LEU A 483 46.66 -0.31 28.97
N LEU A 484 47.29 -1.38 29.45
CA LEU A 484 47.66 -2.56 28.66
C LEU A 484 46.44 -3.50 28.61
N VAL A 485 45.79 -3.56 27.47
CA VAL A 485 44.57 -4.33 27.25
C VAL A 485 44.88 -5.55 26.39
N PRO A 486 44.49 -6.79 26.76
CA PRO A 486 44.62 -7.95 25.91
C PRO A 486 43.86 -7.77 24.58
N GLU A 487 44.45 -8.20 23.47
CA GLU A 487 43.84 -8.05 22.13
C GLU A 487 42.38 -8.56 22.00
N PRO A 488 42.00 -9.71 22.62
CA PRO A 488 40.63 -10.21 22.54
C PRO A 488 39.61 -9.40 23.35
N VAL A 489 40.06 -8.54 24.28
CA VAL A 489 39.16 -7.80 25.17
C VAL A 489 38.61 -6.57 24.44
N PRO A 490 37.29 -6.46 24.20
CA PRO A 490 36.68 -5.27 23.61
C PRO A 490 36.89 -4.06 24.51
N ILE A 491 37.18 -2.90 23.92
CA ILE A 491 37.37 -1.67 24.70
C ILE A 491 36.10 -1.27 25.46
N GLU A 492 34.92 -1.55 24.90
CA GLU A 492 33.64 -1.30 25.56
C GLU A 492 33.51 -2.04 26.89
N SER A 493 34.04 -3.27 27.00
CA SER A 493 34.07 -4.02 28.24
C SER A 493 34.95 -3.32 29.31
N VAL A 494 36.07 -2.72 28.87
CA VAL A 494 36.96 -1.93 29.76
C VAL A 494 36.22 -0.66 30.21
N LEU A 495 35.60 0.08 29.30
CA LEU A 495 34.88 1.30 29.64
C LEU A 495 33.67 1.03 30.54
N LYS A 496 32.94 -0.07 30.32
CA LYS A 496 31.84 -0.52 31.19
C LYS A 496 32.32 -0.82 32.60
N ALA A 497 33.41 -1.56 32.70
CA ALA A 497 34.03 -1.87 34.00
C ALA A 497 34.52 -0.60 34.73
N ILE A 498 35.15 0.34 34.00
CA ILE A 498 35.55 1.63 34.57
C ILE A 498 34.34 2.38 35.15
N ARG A 499 33.25 2.51 34.38
CA ARG A 499 32.02 3.19 34.83
C ARG A 499 31.43 2.53 36.08
N GLU A 500 31.39 1.21 36.10
CA GLU A 500 30.88 0.43 37.23
C GLU A 500 31.72 0.63 38.49
N PHE A 501 33.06 0.51 38.41
CA PHE A 501 33.94 0.54 39.53
C PHE A 501 34.28 1.96 40.03
N ALA A 502 34.17 2.96 39.17
CA ALA A 502 34.38 4.36 39.53
C ALA A 502 33.25 4.91 40.43
N GLY A 503 32.02 4.40 40.24
CA GLY A 503 30.85 4.88 40.99
C GLY A 503 30.44 6.30 40.65
N GLY A 504 29.73 6.98 41.54
CA GLY A 504 29.09 8.26 41.31
C GLY A 504 30.00 9.49 41.16
N LEU A 505 31.31 9.35 41.33
CA LEU A 505 32.28 10.44 41.16
C LEU A 505 32.73 10.58 39.69
N LEU A 506 32.65 9.54 38.89
CA LEU A 506 33.02 9.59 37.47
C LEU A 506 31.89 10.28 36.68
N GLU A 507 32.24 11.40 36.09
CA GLU A 507 31.34 12.13 35.18
C GLU A 507 31.44 11.60 33.72
N ARG A 508 32.68 11.35 33.27
CA ARG A 508 32.95 10.90 31.89
C ARG A 508 34.21 10.07 31.80
N VAL A 509 34.23 9.15 30.84
CA VAL A 509 35.42 8.40 30.43
C VAL A 509 35.46 8.34 28.91
N ASP A 510 36.56 8.75 28.31
CA ASP A 510 36.81 8.76 26.88
C ASP A 510 38.08 8.00 26.55
N VAL A 511 38.12 7.33 25.41
CA VAL A 511 39.36 6.79 24.83
C VAL A 511 40.00 7.90 24.02
N THR A 512 41.27 8.21 24.31
CA THR A 512 42.01 9.29 23.65
C THR A 512 43.09 8.79 22.72
N ASP A 513 43.61 7.58 22.94
CA ASP A 513 44.65 7.00 22.09
C ASP A 513 44.63 5.47 22.13
N GLU A 514 45.03 4.82 21.05
CA GLU A 514 45.31 3.40 20.97
C GLU A 514 46.65 3.20 20.24
N TYR A 515 47.57 2.54 20.89
CA TYR A 515 48.89 2.23 20.35
C TYR A 515 49.11 0.70 20.26
N ARG A 516 49.63 0.27 19.12
CA ARG A 516 50.06 -1.12 18.86
C ARG A 516 51.48 -1.08 18.32
N GLY A 517 52.40 -1.66 19.00
CA GLY A 517 53.80 -1.64 18.56
C GLY A 517 54.62 -2.76 19.19
N PRO A 518 55.80 -3.01 18.65
CA PRO A 518 56.69 -4.11 19.10
C PRO A 518 57.21 -3.96 20.52
N GLU A 519 57.07 -2.78 21.10
CA GLU A 519 57.48 -2.47 22.50
C GLU A 519 56.47 -2.95 23.54
N LEU A 520 55.28 -3.38 23.10
CA LEU A 520 54.24 -3.87 23.98
C LEU A 520 54.40 -5.38 24.21
N PRO A 521 54.01 -5.89 25.40
CA PRO A 521 53.96 -7.34 25.62
C PRO A 521 53.07 -8.01 24.57
N GLY A 522 53.52 -9.17 24.05
CA GLY A 522 52.81 -9.89 23.01
C GLY A 522 51.35 -10.15 23.33
N GLY A 523 50.45 -9.91 22.35
CA GLY A 523 49.00 -10.09 22.50
C GLY A 523 48.31 -8.97 23.28
N ARG A 524 48.96 -7.80 23.48
CA ARG A 524 48.37 -6.63 24.14
C ARG A 524 48.49 -5.38 23.27
N ARG A 525 47.56 -4.44 23.50
CA ARG A 525 47.58 -3.07 23.00
C ARG A 525 47.55 -2.07 24.15
N SER A 526 48.11 -0.90 23.94
CA SER A 526 48.03 0.20 24.90
C SER A 526 46.83 1.08 24.53
N VAL A 527 45.91 1.29 25.46
CA VAL A 527 44.76 2.19 25.28
C VAL A 527 44.83 3.26 26.37
N THR A 528 44.84 4.52 25.95
CA THR A 528 44.78 5.66 26.86
C THR A 528 43.34 6.10 27.07
N VAL A 529 42.92 6.14 28.31
CA VAL A 529 41.59 6.62 28.71
C VAL A 529 41.71 7.89 29.54
N HIS A 530 40.88 8.89 29.19
CA HIS A 530 40.72 10.14 29.90
C HIS A 530 39.51 10.05 30.84
N LEU A 531 39.76 10.17 32.15
CA LEU A 531 38.75 10.09 33.19
C LEU A 531 38.46 11.49 33.74
N VAL A 532 37.21 11.86 33.82
CA VAL A 532 36.73 13.13 34.39
C VAL A 532 35.92 12.82 35.64
N PHE A 533 36.41 13.27 36.80
CA PHE A 533 35.74 13.12 38.09
C PHE A 533 35.19 14.45 38.55
N ARG A 534 34.00 14.44 39.16
CA ARG A 534 33.40 15.66 39.69
C ARG A 534 32.59 15.38 40.98
N GLY A 535 32.81 16.21 41.99
CA GLY A 535 31.98 16.24 43.19
C GLY A 535 30.77 17.15 42.96
N ARG A 536 29.59 16.74 43.40
CA ARG A 536 28.36 17.54 43.25
C ARG A 536 28.26 18.69 44.22
N GLU A 537 28.80 18.52 45.46
CA GLU A 537 28.63 19.46 46.56
C GLU A 537 29.91 20.25 46.86
N ARG A 538 31.08 19.69 46.54
CA ARG A 538 32.38 20.31 46.76
C ARG A 538 33.39 19.92 45.67
N THR A 539 34.44 20.74 45.52
CA THR A 539 35.61 20.40 44.72
C THR A 539 36.31 19.15 45.26
N LEU A 540 36.64 18.22 44.35
CA LEU A 540 37.40 17.02 44.70
C LEU A 540 38.87 17.35 44.93
N ARG A 541 39.50 16.67 45.90
CA ARG A 541 40.94 16.67 46.14
C ARG A 541 41.56 15.36 45.62
N ASP A 542 42.88 15.33 45.50
CA ASP A 542 43.58 14.11 45.06
C ASP A 542 43.26 12.90 45.96
N ASP A 543 43.14 13.11 47.28
CA ASP A 543 42.75 12.08 48.26
C ASP A 543 41.34 11.51 48.03
N ASP A 544 40.47 12.22 47.32
CA ASP A 544 39.14 11.72 46.95
C ASP A 544 39.18 10.87 45.66
N VAL A 545 40.09 11.20 44.71
CA VAL A 545 40.15 10.61 43.37
C VAL A 545 41.07 9.40 43.32
N GLU A 546 42.24 9.48 43.98
CA GLU A 546 43.25 8.41 43.92
C GLU A 546 42.75 7.05 44.42
N PRO A 547 41.98 6.92 45.51
CA PRO A 547 41.42 5.64 45.94
C PRO A 547 40.46 5.05 44.91
N VAL A 548 39.74 5.90 44.12
CA VAL A 548 38.84 5.46 43.08
C VAL A 548 39.63 4.92 41.90
N VAL A 549 40.70 5.60 41.50
CA VAL A 549 41.59 5.16 40.40
C VAL A 549 42.22 3.82 40.74
N GLN A 550 42.75 3.67 41.98
CA GLN A 550 43.35 2.41 42.44
C GLN A 550 42.34 1.27 42.46
N ARG A 551 41.11 1.54 42.88
CA ARG A 551 40.01 0.56 42.81
C ARG A 551 39.70 0.15 41.38
N ILE A 552 39.61 1.10 40.42
CA ILE A 552 39.41 0.83 39.00
C ILE A 552 40.53 -0.10 38.50
N LEU A 553 41.79 0.27 38.70
CA LEU A 553 42.95 -0.50 38.21
C LEU A 553 42.98 -1.92 38.82
N SER A 554 42.74 -2.05 40.13
CA SER A 554 42.69 -3.35 40.80
C SER A 554 41.59 -4.24 40.23
N LYS A 555 40.40 -3.68 40.00
CA LYS A 555 39.25 -4.42 39.46
C LYS A 555 39.41 -4.78 37.98
N LEU A 556 39.96 -3.88 37.17
CA LEU A 556 40.29 -4.16 35.76
C LEU A 556 41.30 -5.31 35.63
N GLY A 557 42.33 -5.33 36.51
CA GLY A 557 43.29 -6.44 36.58
C GLY A 557 42.64 -7.77 36.94
N GLN A 558 41.71 -7.77 37.91
CA GLN A 558 41.03 -8.99 38.36
C GLN A 558 40.02 -9.55 37.33
N SER A 559 39.29 -8.67 36.65
CA SER A 559 38.15 -9.08 35.79
C SER A 559 38.50 -9.23 34.32
N LEU A 560 39.44 -8.43 33.80
CA LEU A 560 39.75 -8.34 32.38
C LEU A 560 41.24 -8.51 32.03
N ASP A 561 42.07 -8.79 33.01
CA ASP A 561 43.54 -8.87 32.89
C ASP A 561 44.15 -7.58 32.26
N VAL A 562 43.56 -6.42 32.61
CA VAL A 562 44.01 -5.10 32.13
C VAL A 562 44.89 -4.48 33.20
N THR A 563 46.10 -4.04 32.83
CA THR A 563 47.07 -3.45 33.74
C THR A 563 47.45 -2.03 33.30
N LEU A 564 47.97 -1.22 34.23
CA LEU A 564 48.54 0.08 33.91
C LEU A 564 49.85 -0.12 33.12
N ARG A 565 50.06 0.63 32.04
CA ARG A 565 51.35 0.71 31.35
C ARG A 565 52.31 1.52 32.23
N THR A 566 53.29 0.86 32.78
CA THR A 566 54.45 1.52 33.41
C THR A 566 55.55 1.67 32.35
N ASN A 567 56.16 2.85 32.26
CA ASN A 567 57.26 3.16 31.34
C ASN A 567 58.43 2.26 31.59
#